data_fb7e6f27479027e43d7ae3c200d64966
#
_entry.id   fb7e6f27479027e43d7ae3c200d64966
#
_cell.length_a   1.000
_cell.length_b   1.000
_cell.length_c   1.000
_cell.angle_alpha   90.00
_cell.angle_beta   90.00
_cell.angle_gamma   90.00
#
_symmetry.space_group_name_H-M   'P 1'
#
loop_
_entity.id
_entity.type
_entity.pdbx_description
1 polymer ?
#
loop_
_entity_poly.entity_id
_entity_poly.type
_entity_poly.pdbx_seq_one_letter_code
_entity_poly.pdbx_strand_id
1 'polypeptide(L)'
;LDFSSEADMVKKLRVSLALQPVATALFANSPFTEGKPNGYQSFRSQVWSDTDPDRTGMLGFVFEDGFGFERYVDYLLDVPMYFSYRDGEYIDASGQSFRDFLAGKLPALPGALPTLKDWADHMTTAFPEVRLKKFLEMRGADGGPWNRLCALPAFWTGLLYDGTALDAAWESGEGDATRIR
;
A
#
# COMPACT_ATOMS: atom_id res chain seq x y z
N LEU A 1 9.92 -4.88 4.56
CA LEU A 1 10.35 -4.69 5.96
C LEU A 1 9.37 -5.37 6.89
N ASP A 2 9.85 -6.14 7.84
CA ASP A 2 9.05 -6.93 8.77
C ASP A 2 8.69 -6.16 10.06
N PHE A 3 7.84 -6.76 10.85
CA PHE A 3 7.41 -6.25 12.15
C PHE A 3 7.29 -7.41 13.14
N SER A 4 7.44 -7.10 14.43
CA SER A 4 7.51 -8.09 15.51
C SER A 4 6.17 -8.30 16.23
N SER A 5 5.26 -7.34 16.12
CA SER A 5 3.93 -7.34 16.75
C SER A 5 2.97 -6.43 16.00
N GLU A 6 1.68 -6.48 16.34
CA GLU A 6 0.68 -5.54 15.81
C GLU A 6 1.01 -4.09 16.14
N ALA A 7 1.41 -3.81 17.38
CA ALA A 7 1.80 -2.46 17.78
C ALA A 7 3.02 -1.94 17.00
N ASP A 8 4.02 -2.78 16.76
CA ASP A 8 5.18 -2.46 15.93
C ASP A 8 4.78 -2.24 14.46
N MET A 9 3.88 -3.08 13.93
CA MET A 9 3.29 -2.91 12.60
C MET A 9 2.60 -1.57 12.46
N VAL A 10 1.71 -1.22 13.40
CA VAL A 10 0.96 0.04 13.39
C VAL A 10 1.90 1.23 13.38
N LYS A 11 2.89 1.25 14.28
CA LYS A 11 3.86 2.34 14.36
C LYS A 11 4.66 2.48 13.06
N LYS A 12 5.22 1.38 12.56
CA LYS A 12 6.00 1.37 11.31
C LYS A 12 5.16 1.75 10.10
N LEU A 13 3.91 1.28 10.01
CA LEU A 13 3.01 1.62 8.91
C LEU A 13 2.66 3.11 8.90
N ARG A 14 2.34 3.69 10.05
CA ARG A 14 2.07 5.13 10.20
C ARG A 14 3.28 5.97 9.81
N VAL A 15 4.45 5.68 10.36
CA VAL A 15 5.70 6.38 10.01
C VAL A 15 6.00 6.25 8.52
N SER A 16 5.82 5.05 7.96
CA SER A 16 6.05 4.82 6.53
C SER A 16 5.10 5.63 5.65
N LEU A 17 3.82 5.70 5.98
CA LEU A 17 2.85 6.52 5.24
C LEU A 17 3.15 8.01 5.37
N ALA A 18 3.42 8.50 6.59
CA ALA A 18 3.75 9.91 6.81
C ALA A 18 5.00 10.37 6.03
N LEU A 19 5.98 9.49 5.86
CA LEU A 19 7.23 9.78 5.16
C LEU A 19 7.22 9.42 3.67
N GLN A 20 6.13 8.86 3.11
CA GLN A 20 6.06 8.57 1.67
C GLN A 20 6.27 9.82 0.79
N PRO A 21 5.70 10.99 1.08
CA PRO A 21 5.99 12.19 0.29
C PRO A 21 7.47 12.57 0.31
N VAL A 22 8.14 12.42 1.47
CA VAL A 22 9.58 12.69 1.62
C VAL A 22 10.40 11.69 0.80
N ALA A 23 10.09 10.40 0.90
CA ALA A 23 10.76 9.36 0.11
C ALA A 23 10.54 9.57 -1.39
N THR A 24 9.33 9.89 -1.82
CA THR A 24 9.01 10.19 -3.21
C THR A 24 9.81 11.38 -3.74
N ALA A 25 9.93 12.46 -2.97
CA ALA A 25 10.71 13.63 -3.34
C ALA A 25 12.23 13.33 -3.39
N LEU A 26 12.75 12.62 -2.39
CA LEU A 26 14.18 12.28 -2.27
C LEU A 26 14.65 11.35 -3.41
N PHE A 27 13.80 10.42 -3.81
CA PHE A 27 14.10 9.43 -4.85
C PHE A 27 13.47 9.75 -6.20
N ALA A 28 12.91 10.95 -6.38
CA ALA A 28 12.33 11.38 -7.66
C ALA A 28 13.34 11.25 -8.81
N ASN A 29 12.96 10.53 -9.87
CA ASN A 29 13.86 10.18 -10.98
C ASN A 29 13.10 9.90 -12.29
N SER A 30 11.93 10.49 -12.49
CA SER A 30 11.13 10.29 -13.72
C SER A 30 10.67 11.61 -14.38
N PRO A 31 11.63 12.55 -14.69
CA PRO A 31 11.27 13.86 -15.26
C PRO A 31 11.03 13.85 -16.77
N PHE A 32 11.16 12.69 -17.43
CA PHE A 32 11.00 12.57 -18.87
C PHE A 32 9.93 11.54 -19.26
N THR A 33 9.17 11.85 -20.31
CA THR A 33 8.26 10.92 -21.00
C THR A 33 8.57 10.95 -22.48
N GLU A 34 8.84 9.80 -23.08
CA GLU A 34 9.21 9.66 -24.52
C GLU A 34 10.35 10.61 -24.94
N GLY A 35 11.36 10.76 -24.06
CA GLY A 35 12.55 11.58 -24.32
C GLY A 35 12.34 13.09 -24.16
N LYS A 36 11.18 13.55 -23.69
CA LYS A 36 10.87 14.97 -23.47
C LYS A 36 10.60 15.26 -21.97
N PRO A 37 11.00 16.43 -21.45
CA PRO A 37 10.63 16.85 -20.11
C PRO A 37 9.10 16.84 -19.94
N ASN A 38 8.60 16.24 -18.86
CA ASN A 38 7.17 16.10 -18.58
C ASN A 38 6.63 17.09 -17.51
N GLY A 39 7.49 17.92 -16.94
CA GLY A 39 7.13 18.94 -15.93
C GLY A 39 7.13 18.42 -14.49
N TYR A 40 7.42 17.13 -14.25
CA TYR A 40 7.48 16.53 -12.91
C TYR A 40 8.89 16.06 -12.57
N GLN A 41 9.22 16.01 -11.28
CA GLN A 41 10.42 15.31 -10.81
C GLN A 41 10.17 13.80 -10.65
N SER A 42 8.96 13.45 -10.17
CA SER A 42 8.45 12.08 -10.15
C SER A 42 7.16 11.99 -10.97
N PHE A 43 7.28 11.67 -12.25
CA PHE A 43 6.11 11.41 -13.11
C PHE A 43 5.41 10.11 -12.70
N ARG A 44 6.14 9.14 -12.13
CA ARG A 44 5.54 7.95 -11.53
C ARG A 44 4.51 8.31 -10.47
N SER A 45 4.81 9.26 -9.58
CA SER A 45 3.86 9.72 -8.56
C SER A 45 2.62 10.35 -9.19
N GLN A 46 2.78 11.15 -10.25
CA GLN A 46 1.65 11.72 -11.00
C GLN A 46 0.78 10.63 -11.63
N VAL A 47 1.37 9.64 -12.28
CA VAL A 47 0.63 8.50 -12.85
C VAL A 47 -0.14 7.76 -11.75
N TRP A 48 0.48 7.58 -10.58
CA TRP A 48 -0.12 6.87 -9.46
C TRP A 48 -1.31 7.61 -8.84
N SER A 49 -1.36 8.94 -8.94
CA SER A 49 -2.49 9.75 -8.47
C SER A 49 -3.72 9.66 -9.39
N ASP A 50 -3.56 9.15 -10.62
CA ASP A 50 -4.62 8.99 -11.62
C ASP A 50 -4.86 7.50 -11.94
N THR A 51 -4.82 6.66 -10.92
CA THR A 51 -5.14 5.23 -11.01
C THR A 51 -6.47 4.93 -10.31
N ASP A 52 -6.75 3.67 -9.99
CA ASP A 52 -7.98 3.23 -9.34
C ASP A 52 -8.06 3.72 -7.87
N PRO A 53 -8.93 4.68 -7.53
CA PRO A 53 -9.00 5.28 -6.20
C PRO A 53 -9.47 4.32 -5.11
N ASP A 54 -10.14 3.22 -5.46
CA ASP A 54 -10.67 2.24 -4.50
C ASP A 54 -9.54 1.40 -3.87
N ARG A 55 -8.37 1.35 -4.51
CA ARG A 55 -7.29 0.46 -4.11
C ARG A 55 -5.90 1.08 -4.06
N THR A 56 -5.75 2.35 -4.46
CA THR A 56 -4.46 3.06 -4.49
C THR A 56 -4.45 4.23 -3.51
N GLY A 57 -3.28 4.86 -3.34
CA GLY A 57 -3.11 6.09 -2.57
C GLY A 57 -2.76 5.90 -1.09
N MET A 58 -2.97 6.97 -0.35
CA MET A 58 -2.65 7.06 1.08
C MET A 58 -3.84 6.58 1.91
N LEU A 59 -3.60 5.68 2.86
CA LEU A 59 -4.64 5.11 3.72
C LEU A 59 -4.83 5.98 4.97
N GLY A 60 -5.67 7.01 4.90
CA GLY A 60 -5.89 7.96 6.00
C GLY A 60 -6.39 7.30 7.29
N PHE A 61 -7.20 6.24 7.19
CA PHE A 61 -7.72 5.51 8.34
C PHE A 61 -6.65 4.82 9.20
N VAL A 62 -5.43 4.66 8.68
CA VAL A 62 -4.29 4.12 9.45
C VAL A 62 -3.93 5.01 10.64
N PHE A 63 -4.24 6.32 10.55
CA PHE A 63 -3.99 7.30 11.61
C PHE A 63 -5.13 7.43 12.63
N GLU A 64 -6.26 6.72 12.43
CA GLU A 64 -7.36 6.69 13.36
C GLU A 64 -7.02 5.88 14.63
N ASP A 65 -7.66 6.23 15.74
CA ASP A 65 -7.54 5.46 16.98
C ASP A 65 -8.08 4.03 16.79
N GLY A 66 -7.42 3.07 17.41
CA GLY A 66 -7.80 1.66 17.32
C GLY A 66 -7.43 0.97 16.00
N PHE A 67 -6.64 1.62 15.12
CA PHE A 67 -6.13 0.96 13.93
C PHE A 67 -5.26 -0.26 14.27
N GLY A 68 -5.48 -1.36 13.55
CA GLY A 68 -4.76 -2.61 13.68
C GLY A 68 -5.05 -3.56 12.51
N PHE A 69 -4.71 -4.84 12.67
CA PHE A 69 -4.92 -5.85 11.63
C PHE A 69 -6.39 -5.99 11.22
N GLU A 70 -7.32 -5.99 12.17
CA GLU A 70 -8.75 -6.11 11.88
C GLU A 70 -9.24 -4.97 10.99
N ARG A 71 -8.86 -3.73 11.31
CA ARG A 71 -9.26 -2.55 10.52
C ARG A 71 -8.67 -2.58 9.11
N TYR A 72 -7.44 -3.11 8.96
CA TYR A 72 -6.84 -3.29 7.64
C TYR A 72 -7.54 -4.40 6.83
N VAL A 73 -7.93 -5.49 7.48
CA VAL A 73 -8.73 -6.57 6.85
C VAL A 73 -10.09 -6.02 6.39
N ASP A 74 -10.77 -5.22 7.23
CA ASP A 74 -12.03 -4.58 6.86
C ASP A 74 -11.90 -3.69 5.62
N TYR A 75 -10.84 -2.89 5.53
CA TYR A 75 -10.53 -2.13 4.33
C TYR A 75 -10.39 -3.05 3.10
N LEU A 76 -9.63 -4.13 3.22
CA LEU A 76 -9.43 -5.05 2.10
C LEU A 76 -10.72 -5.77 1.67
N LEU A 77 -11.63 -6.07 2.60
CA LEU A 77 -12.94 -6.65 2.29
C LEU A 77 -13.84 -5.69 1.50
N ASP A 78 -13.61 -4.39 1.62
CA ASP A 78 -14.36 -3.36 0.93
C ASP A 78 -13.73 -2.94 -0.41
N VAL A 79 -12.47 -3.32 -0.68
CA VAL A 79 -11.86 -3.12 -2.00
C VAL A 79 -12.60 -3.99 -3.04
N PRO A 80 -13.09 -3.40 -4.15
CA PRO A 80 -13.76 -4.17 -5.19
C PRO A 80 -12.84 -5.26 -5.78
N MET A 81 -13.40 -6.43 -6.04
CA MET A 81 -12.63 -7.55 -6.62
C MET A 81 -12.21 -7.23 -8.06
N TYR A 82 -11.16 -7.91 -8.52
CA TYR A 82 -10.82 -8.03 -9.93
C TYR A 82 -11.19 -9.40 -10.48
N PHE A 83 -10.78 -10.47 -9.79
CA PHE A 83 -10.95 -11.82 -10.28
C PHE A 83 -11.01 -12.84 -9.13
N SER A 84 -11.45 -14.04 -9.45
CA SER A 84 -11.17 -15.27 -8.71
C SER A 84 -10.42 -16.24 -9.63
N TYR A 85 -9.49 -17.02 -9.11
CA TYR A 85 -8.72 -18.00 -9.89
C TYR A 85 -9.17 -19.42 -9.53
N ARG A 86 -9.67 -20.16 -10.52
CA ARG A 86 -10.18 -21.53 -10.37
C ARG A 86 -9.69 -22.39 -11.52
N ASP A 87 -9.18 -23.57 -11.20
CA ASP A 87 -8.86 -24.63 -12.18
C ASP A 87 -8.02 -24.18 -13.37
N GLY A 88 -7.10 -23.24 -13.14
CA GLY A 88 -6.22 -22.69 -14.19
C GLY A 88 -6.77 -21.48 -14.92
N GLU A 89 -7.99 -21.01 -14.61
CA GLU A 89 -8.64 -19.89 -15.28
C GLU A 89 -8.91 -18.71 -14.34
N TYR A 90 -8.80 -17.50 -14.90
CA TYR A 90 -9.23 -16.27 -14.24
C TYR A 90 -10.70 -16.02 -14.53
N ILE A 91 -11.50 -15.95 -13.48
CA ILE A 91 -12.92 -15.62 -13.54
C ILE A 91 -13.05 -14.14 -13.23
N ASP A 92 -13.57 -13.38 -14.18
CA ASP A 92 -13.78 -11.93 -14.00
C ASP A 92 -14.82 -11.68 -12.91
N ALA A 93 -14.41 -10.99 -11.86
CA ALA A 93 -15.24 -10.52 -10.76
C ALA A 93 -15.10 -9.01 -10.55
N SER A 94 -14.69 -8.28 -11.60
CA SER A 94 -14.42 -6.85 -11.54
C SER A 94 -15.58 -6.06 -10.95
N GLY A 95 -15.30 -5.27 -9.92
CA GLY A 95 -16.27 -4.44 -9.21
C GLY A 95 -17.18 -5.19 -8.23
N GLN A 96 -17.08 -6.52 -8.13
CA GLN A 96 -17.90 -7.33 -7.21
C GLN A 96 -17.33 -7.29 -5.78
N SER A 97 -18.20 -7.54 -4.79
CA SER A 97 -17.87 -7.47 -3.39
C SER A 97 -17.26 -8.77 -2.86
N PHE A 98 -16.11 -8.68 -2.18
CA PHE A 98 -15.57 -9.84 -1.46
C PHE A 98 -16.44 -10.25 -0.27
N ARG A 99 -17.16 -9.30 0.36
CA ARG A 99 -18.14 -9.61 1.42
C ARG A 99 -19.30 -10.46 0.88
N ASP A 100 -19.77 -10.18 -0.33
CA ASP A 100 -20.78 -11.03 -1.00
C ASP A 100 -20.21 -12.41 -1.32
N PHE A 101 -18.93 -12.51 -1.67
CA PHE A 101 -18.28 -13.80 -1.86
C PHE A 101 -18.24 -14.61 -0.57
N LEU A 102 -17.93 -13.99 0.57
CA LEU A 102 -18.02 -14.65 1.89
C LEU A 102 -19.42 -15.17 2.20
N ALA A 103 -20.46 -14.50 1.69
CA ALA A 103 -21.85 -14.89 1.88
C ALA A 103 -22.36 -15.89 0.81
N GLY A 104 -21.52 -16.35 -0.12
CA GLY A 104 -21.92 -17.24 -1.24
C GLY A 104 -22.78 -16.54 -2.29
N LYS A 105 -22.73 -15.20 -2.34
CA LYS A 105 -23.56 -14.35 -3.23
C LYS A 105 -22.77 -13.70 -4.35
N LEU A 106 -21.52 -14.11 -4.59
CA LEU A 106 -20.72 -13.55 -5.67
C LEU A 106 -21.38 -13.81 -7.02
N PRO A 107 -21.76 -12.78 -7.80
CA PRO A 107 -22.42 -12.98 -9.10
C PRO A 107 -21.61 -13.82 -10.08
N ALA A 108 -20.28 -13.67 -10.10
CA ALA A 108 -19.39 -14.46 -10.96
C ALA A 108 -19.29 -15.93 -10.56
N LEU A 109 -19.59 -16.29 -9.30
CA LEU A 109 -19.50 -17.64 -8.74
C LEU A 109 -20.67 -17.91 -7.78
N PRO A 110 -21.92 -18.00 -8.27
CA PRO A 110 -23.10 -18.17 -7.42
C PRO A 110 -23.01 -19.42 -6.55
N GLY A 111 -23.21 -19.27 -5.24
CA GLY A 111 -23.19 -20.36 -4.26
C GLY A 111 -21.78 -20.81 -3.84
N ALA A 112 -20.72 -20.33 -4.48
CA ALA A 112 -19.37 -20.63 -4.06
C ALA A 112 -18.96 -19.79 -2.85
N LEU A 113 -18.14 -20.35 -1.97
CA LEU A 113 -17.48 -19.64 -0.89
C LEU A 113 -15.99 -19.42 -1.21
N PRO A 114 -15.39 -18.34 -0.75
CA PRO A 114 -13.97 -18.11 -0.97
C PRO A 114 -13.10 -19.08 -0.17
N THR A 115 -11.96 -19.38 -0.72
CA THR A 115 -10.87 -20.10 -0.05
C THR A 115 -9.83 -19.11 0.48
N LEU A 116 -8.90 -19.58 1.30
CA LEU A 116 -7.74 -18.78 1.71
C LEU A 116 -6.89 -18.32 0.52
N LYS A 117 -6.90 -19.10 -0.58
CA LYS A 117 -6.21 -18.68 -1.80
C LYS A 117 -6.89 -17.48 -2.46
N ASP A 118 -8.22 -17.46 -2.53
CA ASP A 118 -8.96 -16.30 -3.05
C ASP A 118 -8.69 -15.04 -2.23
N TRP A 119 -8.65 -15.18 -0.91
CA TRP A 119 -8.29 -14.08 -0.03
C TRP A 119 -6.85 -13.59 -0.28
N ALA A 120 -5.88 -14.50 -0.38
CA ALA A 120 -4.49 -14.18 -0.68
C ALA A 120 -4.36 -13.46 -2.04
N ASP A 121 -5.04 -13.95 -3.07
CA ASP A 121 -5.05 -13.34 -4.39
C ASP A 121 -5.71 -11.94 -4.34
N HIS A 122 -6.84 -11.80 -3.65
CA HIS A 122 -7.54 -10.52 -3.47
C HIS A 122 -6.67 -9.47 -2.77
N MET A 123 -5.98 -9.83 -1.68
CA MET A 123 -5.04 -8.94 -0.99
C MET A 123 -3.95 -8.39 -1.92
N THR A 124 -3.57 -9.13 -2.97
CA THR A 124 -2.56 -8.65 -3.92
C THR A 124 -3.08 -7.56 -4.84
N THR A 125 -4.40 -7.38 -4.94
CA THR A 125 -5.03 -6.38 -5.82
C THR A 125 -5.16 -5.00 -5.19
N ALA A 126 -4.85 -4.83 -3.92
CA ALA A 126 -4.75 -3.53 -3.26
C ALA A 126 -3.34 -2.95 -3.45
N PHE A 127 -3.26 -1.67 -3.81
CA PHE A 127 -2.01 -0.99 -4.19
C PHE A 127 -1.81 0.33 -3.43
N PRO A 128 -2.00 0.40 -2.11
CA PRO A 128 -1.72 1.62 -1.36
C PRO A 128 -0.21 1.96 -1.39
N GLU A 129 0.11 3.20 -1.02
CA GLU A 129 1.50 3.68 -0.99
C GLU A 129 2.39 2.88 -0.02
N VAL A 130 1.82 2.37 1.07
CA VAL A 130 2.43 1.36 1.93
C VAL A 130 1.44 0.21 2.07
N ARG A 131 1.82 -0.97 1.61
CA ARG A 131 0.98 -2.16 1.64
C ARG A 131 1.38 -3.09 2.78
N LEU A 132 0.39 -3.49 3.58
CA LEU A 132 0.54 -4.51 4.60
C LEU A 132 0.34 -5.89 3.98
N LYS A 133 1.33 -6.75 4.17
CA LYS A 133 1.34 -8.19 3.92
C LYS A 133 1.83 -8.90 5.19
N LYS A 134 2.57 -9.99 5.06
CA LYS A 134 3.39 -10.54 6.15
C LYS A 134 4.57 -9.61 6.51
N PHE A 135 4.68 -8.51 5.80
CA PHE A 135 5.68 -7.46 5.92
C PHE A 135 5.08 -6.15 5.36
N LEU A 136 5.74 -5.02 5.62
CA LEU A 136 5.37 -3.73 5.02
C LEU A 136 6.14 -3.54 3.70
N GLU A 137 5.42 -3.15 2.66
CA GLU A 137 5.96 -2.88 1.34
C GLU A 137 5.76 -1.40 1.00
N MET A 138 6.85 -0.63 0.95
CA MET A 138 6.86 0.77 0.55
C MET A 138 6.86 0.86 -0.97
N ARG A 139 5.95 1.66 -1.56
CA ARG A 139 5.67 1.63 -3.00
C ARG A 139 5.78 2.97 -3.71
N GLY A 140 5.92 4.09 -3.00
CA GLY A 140 5.81 5.44 -3.55
C GLY A 140 7.02 5.92 -4.36
N ALA A 141 8.23 5.51 -4.00
CA ALA A 141 9.45 6.03 -4.63
C ALA A 141 9.66 5.57 -6.08
N ASP A 142 10.30 6.41 -6.89
CA ASP A 142 10.74 6.06 -8.24
C ASP A 142 11.86 5.00 -8.21
N GLY A 143 12.00 4.27 -9.30
CA GLY A 143 13.23 3.54 -9.61
C GLY A 143 14.39 4.51 -9.89
N GLY A 144 15.61 4.03 -9.73
CA GLY A 144 16.81 4.86 -9.90
C GLY A 144 17.96 4.14 -10.60
N PRO A 145 19.06 4.87 -10.88
CA PRO A 145 20.28 4.26 -11.38
C PRO A 145 20.87 3.29 -10.33
N TRP A 146 21.75 2.41 -10.78
CA TRP A 146 22.30 1.34 -9.94
C TRP A 146 22.83 1.80 -8.58
N ASN A 147 23.51 2.93 -8.52
CA ASN A 147 24.06 3.50 -7.30
C ASN A 147 22.99 4.01 -6.31
N ARG A 148 21.73 4.17 -6.73
CA ARG A 148 20.60 4.54 -5.88
C ARG A 148 19.70 3.38 -5.49
N LEU A 149 19.78 2.24 -6.18
CA LEU A 149 18.91 1.10 -5.91
C LEU A 149 19.02 0.60 -4.46
N CYS A 150 20.23 0.57 -3.89
CA CYS A 150 20.45 0.18 -2.49
C CYS A 150 20.16 1.31 -1.49
N ALA A 151 20.10 2.56 -1.91
CA ALA A 151 19.87 3.69 -1.04
C ALA A 151 18.43 3.73 -0.50
N LEU A 152 17.44 3.37 -1.32
CA LEU A 152 16.03 3.33 -0.91
C LEU A 152 15.77 2.31 0.22
N PRO A 153 16.16 1.01 0.09
CA PRO A 153 16.03 0.08 1.21
C PRO A 153 16.89 0.49 2.43
N ALA A 154 18.07 1.08 2.24
CA ALA A 154 18.88 1.56 3.36
C ALA A 154 18.19 2.71 4.12
N PHE A 155 17.54 3.65 3.41
CA PHE A 155 16.73 4.71 4.01
C PHE A 155 15.61 4.14 4.90
N TRP A 156 14.81 3.24 4.37
CA TRP A 156 13.72 2.63 5.14
C TRP A 156 14.21 1.73 6.27
N THR A 157 15.30 0.99 6.07
CA THR A 157 15.88 0.15 7.11
C THR A 157 16.42 1.00 8.27
N GLY A 158 17.14 2.08 7.98
CA GLY A 158 17.65 2.99 9.00
C GLY A 158 16.54 3.64 9.83
N LEU A 159 15.42 4.01 9.18
CA LEU A 159 14.29 4.63 9.87
C LEU A 159 13.45 3.65 10.70
N LEU A 160 13.28 2.40 10.26
CA LEU A 160 12.27 1.51 10.83
C LEU A 160 12.83 0.41 11.74
N TYR A 161 14.14 0.16 11.70
CA TYR A 161 14.79 -0.85 12.56
C TYR A 161 15.65 -0.26 13.68
N ASP A 162 16.05 1.01 13.59
CA ASP A 162 16.65 1.72 14.72
C ASP A 162 15.54 2.35 15.58
N GLY A 163 15.44 1.95 16.84
CA GLY A 163 14.38 2.41 17.75
C GLY A 163 14.38 3.92 17.96
N THR A 164 15.55 4.53 18.05
CA THR A 164 15.70 5.98 18.25
C THR A 164 15.24 6.75 17.00
N ALA A 165 15.62 6.25 15.80
CA ALA A 165 15.20 6.86 14.55
C ALA A 165 13.69 6.71 14.33
N LEU A 166 13.12 5.54 14.64
CA LEU A 166 11.69 5.28 14.54
C LEU A 166 10.89 6.18 15.51
N ASP A 167 11.37 6.36 16.74
CA ASP A 167 10.72 7.23 17.72
C ASP A 167 10.76 8.70 17.28
N ALA A 168 11.91 9.19 16.84
CA ALA A 168 12.05 10.53 16.32
C ALA A 168 11.18 10.79 15.06
N ALA A 169 11.09 9.80 14.17
CA ALA A 169 10.23 9.89 12.99
C ALA A 169 8.75 9.88 13.37
N TRP A 170 8.36 9.10 14.40
CA TRP A 170 7.01 9.08 14.95
C TRP A 170 6.61 10.45 15.52
N GLU A 171 7.43 11.02 16.39
CA GLU A 171 7.20 12.35 17.00
C GLU A 171 7.10 13.46 15.95
N SER A 172 7.92 13.39 14.89
CA SER A 172 7.85 14.32 13.78
C SER A 172 6.58 14.17 12.94
N GLY A 173 6.05 12.94 12.81
CA GLY A 173 4.85 12.62 12.03
C GLY A 173 3.55 12.93 12.75
N GLU A 174 3.50 12.86 14.09
CA GLU A 174 2.30 13.22 14.84
C GLU A 174 1.90 14.70 14.67
N GLY A 175 2.87 15.58 14.45
CA GLY A 175 2.61 16.99 14.13
C GLY A 175 2.02 17.22 12.74
N ASP A 176 2.07 16.24 11.83
CA ASP A 176 1.74 16.41 10.41
C ASP A 176 0.56 15.54 9.93
N ALA A 177 -0.04 14.72 10.80
CA ALA A 177 -1.24 13.92 10.47
C ALA A 177 -2.43 14.80 9.99
N THR A 178 -2.41 16.09 10.28
CA THR A 178 -3.38 17.07 9.78
C THR A 178 -3.12 17.54 8.34
N ARG A 179 -1.95 17.26 7.76
CA ARG A 179 -1.57 17.67 6.39
C ARG A 179 -1.83 16.60 5.32
N ILE A 180 -2.26 15.40 5.71
CA ILE A 180 -2.55 14.26 4.80
C ILE A 180 -4.06 14.23 4.43
N ARG A 181 -4.74 15.35 4.54
CA ARG A 181 -6.15 15.49 4.10
C ARG A 181 -6.23 16.19 2.75
#